data_24fa1beda6afb01c9bf2ef9d57aac011
#
_entry.id   24fa1beda6afb01c9bf2ef9d57aac011
#
_cell.length_a   1.000
_cell.length_b   1.000
_cell.length_c   1.000
_cell.angle_alpha   90.00
_cell.angle_beta   90.00
_cell.angle_gamma   90.00
#
_symmetry.space_group_name_H-M   'P 1'
#
loop_
_entity.id
_entity.type
_entity.pdbx_description
1 polymer ?
#
loop_
_entity_poly.entity_id
_entity_poly.type
_entity_poly.pdbx_seq_one_letter_code
_entity_poly.pdbx_strand_id
1 'polypeptide(L)'
;MKTRITEMLGIEYPIIQGGMAWVAEHHLAAAVSEAGGLGLIGGANAPGEVVREEIRKAKALTKKPFGVNVMLMSPYADDVAKVVVEEGVKVVTTGAGNPAKYMKMWKEAGIIVIPVVASVALAKLMERGGADAVVAEGTESGGHIGEATTMTLGPQVVDAVSIPVIAAGGIGDGRGIAAAFMLGAEAVQMGTRFVVAKESIVHENYKQRIIKAKDIDSAVTGRTHGHPVRCLRNQMTREYNRLEAEGKSFEELEYLTLGTLRKAVQEGDTTNGTVMAGQIAGLVTKEQTCKEMIDEMMEQADKLLGGCQK
;
A
#
# COMPACT_ATOMS: atom_id res chain seq x y z
N MET A 1 -9.84 -18.80 -0.26
CA MET A 1 -10.15 -18.44 -1.68
C MET A 1 -8.89 -18.62 -2.50
N LYS A 2 -8.93 -19.47 -3.55
CA LYS A 2 -7.75 -19.82 -4.38
C LYS A 2 -7.74 -18.96 -5.65
N THR A 3 -6.63 -18.25 -5.94
CA THR A 3 -6.45 -17.39 -7.12
C THR A 3 -5.04 -17.56 -7.67
N ARG A 4 -4.77 -17.03 -8.88
CA ARG A 4 -3.39 -17.01 -9.42
C ARG A 4 -2.42 -16.31 -8.47
N ILE A 5 -2.87 -15.25 -7.78
CA ILE A 5 -2.04 -14.51 -6.81
C ILE A 5 -1.72 -15.37 -5.59
N THR A 6 -2.70 -16.06 -4.99
CA THR A 6 -2.43 -16.91 -3.82
C THR A 6 -1.51 -18.06 -4.16
N GLU A 7 -1.63 -18.67 -5.34
CA GLU A 7 -0.74 -19.73 -5.81
C GLU A 7 0.68 -19.22 -6.08
N MET A 8 0.80 -18.07 -6.77
CA MET A 8 2.08 -17.45 -7.10
C MET A 8 2.86 -17.04 -5.85
N LEU A 9 2.19 -16.46 -4.87
CA LEU A 9 2.81 -15.93 -3.65
C LEU A 9 2.95 -16.96 -2.53
N GLY A 10 2.27 -18.11 -2.63
CA GLY A 10 2.24 -19.14 -1.57
C GLY A 10 1.52 -18.66 -0.30
N ILE A 11 0.49 -17.83 -0.43
CA ILE A 11 -0.30 -17.27 0.66
C ILE A 11 -1.70 -17.92 0.74
N GLU A 12 -2.32 -17.90 1.92
CA GLU A 12 -3.62 -18.51 2.16
C GLU A 12 -4.77 -17.62 1.66
N TYR A 13 -4.70 -16.34 1.94
CA TYR A 13 -5.72 -15.35 1.61
C TYR A 13 -5.23 -14.35 0.57
N PRO A 14 -6.06 -13.94 -0.40
CA PRO A 14 -5.67 -12.99 -1.44
C PRO A 14 -5.65 -11.54 -0.93
N ILE A 15 -4.93 -11.32 0.17
CA ILE A 15 -4.80 -10.06 0.87
C ILE A 15 -3.33 -9.68 1.00
N ILE A 16 -2.99 -8.47 0.57
CA ILE A 16 -1.66 -7.89 0.69
C ILE A 16 -1.76 -6.63 1.57
N GLN A 17 -0.90 -6.53 2.58
CA GLN A 17 -0.71 -5.27 3.28
C GLN A 17 0.25 -4.42 2.47
N GLY A 18 -0.19 -3.24 2.04
CA GLY A 18 0.59 -2.34 1.20
C GLY A 18 1.85 -1.80 1.85
N GLY A 19 2.88 -1.53 1.06
CA GLY A 19 4.08 -0.84 1.51
C GLY A 19 3.75 0.59 1.95
N MET A 20 4.01 0.93 3.20
CA MET A 20 3.70 2.24 3.80
C MET A 20 4.94 2.79 4.48
N ALA A 21 5.37 3.98 4.08
CA ALA A 21 6.54 4.65 4.65
C ALA A 21 6.39 4.83 6.17
N TRP A 22 7.41 4.43 6.95
CA TRP A 22 7.48 4.49 8.42
C TRP A 22 6.48 3.60 9.18
N VAL A 23 5.52 2.99 8.50
CA VAL A 23 4.45 2.16 9.08
C VAL A 23 4.70 0.68 8.85
N ALA A 24 5.00 0.31 7.62
CA ALA A 24 5.16 -1.08 7.19
C ALA A 24 6.60 -1.55 7.48
N GLU A 25 6.81 -2.09 8.66
CA GLU A 25 8.06 -2.61 9.16
C GLU A 25 7.93 -4.11 9.51
N HIS A 26 8.96 -4.71 10.07
CA HIS A 26 9.05 -6.16 10.27
C HIS A 26 7.93 -6.77 11.14
N HIS A 27 7.44 -6.09 12.19
CA HIS A 27 6.36 -6.63 13.03
C HIS A 27 5.05 -6.73 12.25
N LEU A 28 4.66 -5.65 11.58
CA LEU A 28 3.44 -5.63 10.79
C LEU A 28 3.52 -6.62 9.63
N ALA A 29 4.64 -6.62 8.90
CA ALA A 29 4.84 -7.53 7.77
C ALA A 29 4.78 -9.01 8.21
N ALA A 30 5.46 -9.37 9.29
CA ALA A 30 5.43 -10.73 9.82
C ALA A 30 4.02 -11.13 10.32
N ALA A 31 3.33 -10.24 11.03
CA ALA A 31 1.98 -10.51 11.56
C ALA A 31 0.95 -10.75 10.44
N VAL A 32 0.99 -9.97 9.37
CA VAL A 32 0.12 -10.18 8.20
C VAL A 32 0.44 -11.50 7.51
N SER A 33 1.73 -11.83 7.36
CA SER A 33 2.16 -13.10 6.76
C SER A 33 1.76 -14.30 7.60
N GLU A 34 1.91 -14.25 8.92
CA GLU A 34 1.43 -15.29 9.84
C GLU A 34 -0.10 -15.43 9.83
N ALA A 35 -0.82 -14.33 9.59
CA ALA A 35 -2.27 -14.34 9.43
C ALA A 35 -2.76 -14.90 8.08
N GLY A 36 -1.85 -15.28 7.18
CA GLY A 36 -2.16 -15.92 5.89
C GLY A 36 -2.23 -14.97 4.68
N GLY A 37 -1.98 -13.67 4.86
CA GLY A 37 -1.81 -12.71 3.77
C GLY A 37 -0.35 -12.55 3.33
N LEU A 38 -0.05 -11.51 2.57
CA LEU A 38 1.31 -11.06 2.27
C LEU A 38 1.61 -9.76 3.00
N GLY A 39 2.51 -9.79 3.97
CA GLY A 39 3.05 -8.58 4.58
C GLY A 39 4.16 -7.97 3.73
N LEU A 40 4.24 -6.65 3.67
CA LEU A 40 5.30 -5.92 2.98
C LEU A 40 6.08 -5.02 3.93
N ILE A 41 7.39 -5.05 3.82
CA ILE A 41 8.28 -4.04 4.42
C ILE A 41 8.33 -2.84 3.46
N GLY A 42 8.08 -1.64 3.95
CA GLY A 42 8.14 -0.41 3.17
C GLY A 42 9.56 0.16 3.14
N GLY A 43 10.25 0.04 2.01
CA GLY A 43 11.59 0.61 1.83
C GLY A 43 11.61 2.15 1.90
N ALA A 44 10.54 2.81 1.47
CA ALA A 44 10.38 4.27 1.50
C ALA A 44 11.67 5.02 1.12
N ASN A 45 12.07 6.01 1.92
CA ASN A 45 13.33 6.75 1.80
C ASN A 45 14.40 6.23 2.81
N ALA A 46 14.36 4.95 3.16
CA ALA A 46 15.33 4.35 4.05
C ALA A 46 16.58 3.86 3.28
N PRO A 47 17.80 4.04 3.84
CA PRO A 47 19.00 3.44 3.29
C PRO A 47 18.89 1.90 3.21
N GLY A 48 19.59 1.29 2.25
CA GLY A 48 19.57 -0.15 2.02
C GLY A 48 19.85 -0.98 3.28
N GLU A 49 20.81 -0.56 4.12
CA GLU A 49 21.13 -1.28 5.38
C GLU A 49 19.99 -1.28 6.39
N VAL A 50 19.20 -0.21 6.47
CA VAL A 50 18.01 -0.18 7.32
C VAL A 50 16.96 -1.18 6.82
N VAL A 51 16.75 -1.24 5.51
CA VAL A 51 15.83 -2.23 4.90
C VAL A 51 16.37 -3.65 5.10
N ARG A 52 17.66 -3.87 5.00
CA ARG A 52 18.32 -5.16 5.29
C ARG A 52 18.04 -5.64 6.71
N GLU A 53 18.20 -4.76 7.70
CA GLU A 53 17.88 -5.09 9.09
C GLU A 53 16.40 -5.45 9.28
N GLU A 54 15.50 -4.69 8.67
CA GLU A 54 14.06 -4.99 8.71
C GLU A 54 13.73 -6.36 8.09
N ILE A 55 14.35 -6.70 6.96
CA ILE A 55 14.20 -8.03 6.34
C ILE A 55 14.68 -9.14 7.28
N ARG A 56 15.84 -8.97 7.91
CA ARG A 56 16.41 -9.96 8.84
C ARG A 56 15.54 -10.15 10.07
N LYS A 57 15.02 -9.06 10.63
CA LYS A 57 14.07 -9.09 11.76
C LYS A 57 12.77 -9.82 11.36
N ALA A 58 12.20 -9.52 10.19
CA ALA A 58 11.02 -10.22 9.69
C ALA A 58 11.27 -11.72 9.53
N LYS A 59 12.42 -12.13 8.97
CA LYS A 59 12.82 -13.55 8.86
C LYS A 59 12.96 -14.26 10.21
N ALA A 60 13.28 -13.53 11.28
CA ALA A 60 13.33 -14.06 12.64
C ALA A 60 11.92 -14.29 13.22
N LEU A 61 10.94 -13.49 12.82
CA LEU A 61 9.56 -13.54 13.32
C LEU A 61 8.67 -14.51 12.54
N THR A 62 8.93 -14.70 11.24
CA THR A 62 8.09 -15.56 10.39
C THR A 62 8.90 -16.41 9.40
N LYS A 63 8.33 -17.59 9.06
CA LYS A 63 8.80 -18.41 7.93
C LYS A 63 7.83 -18.35 6.75
N LYS A 64 6.74 -17.59 6.89
CA LYS A 64 5.75 -17.37 5.82
C LYS A 64 6.30 -16.36 4.80
N PRO A 65 5.76 -16.36 3.56
CA PRO A 65 6.15 -15.37 2.56
C PRO A 65 5.87 -13.94 3.02
N PHE A 66 6.83 -13.05 2.81
CA PHE A 66 6.67 -11.60 2.89
C PHE A 66 7.46 -10.94 1.76
N GLY A 67 7.18 -9.68 1.49
CA GLY A 67 7.86 -8.94 0.44
C GLY A 67 8.41 -7.59 0.91
N VAL A 68 9.01 -6.87 -0.03
CA VAL A 68 9.54 -5.51 0.18
C VAL A 68 8.95 -4.58 -0.89
N ASN A 69 8.48 -3.42 -0.46
CA ASN A 69 8.09 -2.36 -1.37
C ASN A 69 9.29 -1.43 -1.63
N VAL A 70 9.68 -1.29 -2.89
CA VAL A 70 10.76 -0.39 -3.33
C VAL A 70 10.15 0.89 -3.88
N MET A 71 10.43 2.02 -3.22
CA MET A 71 10.04 3.35 -3.67
C MET A 71 11.01 3.82 -4.75
N LEU A 72 10.60 3.83 -6.02
CA LEU A 72 11.50 4.07 -7.14
C LEU A 72 12.01 5.51 -7.24
N MET A 73 11.31 6.48 -6.64
CA MET A 73 11.76 7.88 -6.52
C MET A 73 12.73 8.09 -5.35
N SER A 74 12.96 7.08 -4.50
CA SER A 74 13.90 7.20 -3.38
C SER A 74 15.33 7.34 -3.88
N PRO A 75 16.17 8.19 -3.28
CA PRO A 75 17.61 8.24 -3.58
C PRO A 75 18.31 6.92 -3.23
N TYR A 76 17.70 6.07 -2.42
CA TYR A 76 18.21 4.76 -2.01
C TYR A 76 17.64 3.59 -2.82
N ALA A 77 16.88 3.85 -3.88
CA ALA A 77 16.21 2.80 -4.67
C ALA A 77 17.21 1.76 -5.21
N ASP A 78 18.40 2.21 -5.66
CA ASP A 78 19.45 1.32 -6.17
C ASP A 78 20.01 0.38 -5.09
N ASP A 79 20.18 0.88 -3.88
CA ASP A 79 20.69 0.11 -2.75
C ASP A 79 19.65 -0.91 -2.27
N VAL A 80 18.40 -0.47 -2.10
CA VAL A 80 17.29 -1.35 -1.71
C VAL A 80 17.07 -2.44 -2.76
N ALA A 81 17.16 -2.10 -4.05
CA ALA A 81 17.01 -3.06 -5.14
C ALA A 81 18.07 -4.17 -5.13
N LYS A 82 19.28 -3.90 -4.66
CA LYS A 82 20.33 -4.92 -4.45
C LYS A 82 20.09 -5.72 -3.17
N VAL A 83 19.75 -5.03 -2.08
CA VAL A 83 19.51 -5.64 -0.77
C VAL A 83 18.43 -6.73 -0.84
N VAL A 84 17.33 -6.51 -1.58
CA VAL A 84 16.28 -7.52 -1.72
C VAL A 84 16.78 -8.80 -2.41
N VAL A 85 17.74 -8.69 -3.34
CA VAL A 85 18.37 -9.85 -3.98
C VAL A 85 19.31 -10.55 -2.99
N GLU A 86 20.21 -9.79 -2.36
CA GLU A 86 21.20 -10.32 -1.41
C GLU A 86 20.55 -11.01 -0.21
N GLU A 87 19.47 -10.46 0.28
CA GLU A 87 18.68 -11.06 1.37
C GLU A 87 17.69 -12.15 0.89
N GLY A 88 17.62 -12.45 -0.41
CA GLY A 88 16.78 -13.54 -0.94
C GLY A 88 15.28 -13.31 -0.74
N VAL A 89 14.83 -12.05 -0.79
CA VAL A 89 13.41 -11.68 -0.78
C VAL A 89 12.74 -12.29 -2.00
N LYS A 90 11.53 -12.82 -1.83
CA LYS A 90 10.81 -13.52 -2.92
C LYS A 90 9.83 -12.63 -3.67
N VAL A 91 9.35 -11.56 -3.05
CA VAL A 91 8.34 -10.67 -3.62
C VAL A 91 8.78 -9.22 -3.47
N VAL A 92 8.77 -8.49 -4.58
CA VAL A 92 9.01 -7.05 -4.60
C VAL A 92 7.79 -6.36 -5.21
N THR A 93 7.24 -5.40 -4.48
CA THR A 93 6.31 -4.41 -5.05
C THR A 93 7.04 -3.11 -5.31
N THR A 94 6.59 -2.32 -6.27
CA THR A 94 7.20 -1.01 -6.53
C THR A 94 6.16 0.09 -6.62
N GLY A 95 6.51 1.26 -6.12
CA GLY A 95 5.70 2.47 -6.25
C GLY A 95 6.48 3.63 -6.86
N ALA A 96 5.76 4.61 -7.38
CA ALA A 96 6.29 5.89 -7.86
C ALA A 96 7.37 5.75 -8.94
N GLY A 97 7.08 5.06 -10.03
CA GLY A 97 8.01 4.97 -11.17
C GLY A 97 7.93 3.67 -11.96
N ASN A 98 8.93 3.49 -12.84
CA ASN A 98 9.07 2.32 -13.70
C ASN A 98 10.26 1.47 -13.21
N PRO A 99 10.06 0.19 -12.81
CA PRO A 99 11.11 -0.70 -12.32
C PRO A 99 12.02 -1.28 -13.40
N ALA A 100 11.88 -0.90 -14.66
CA ALA A 100 12.59 -1.51 -15.81
C ALA A 100 14.10 -1.65 -15.58
N LYS A 101 14.71 -0.69 -14.89
CA LYS A 101 16.15 -0.70 -14.54
C LYS A 101 16.56 -1.93 -13.73
N TYR A 102 15.66 -2.45 -12.88
CA TYR A 102 15.95 -3.54 -11.95
C TYR A 102 15.38 -4.89 -12.38
N MET A 103 14.46 -4.89 -13.36
CA MET A 103 13.72 -6.10 -13.77
C MET A 103 14.63 -7.28 -14.07
N LYS A 104 15.68 -7.08 -14.89
CA LYS A 104 16.61 -8.16 -15.23
C LYS A 104 17.22 -8.80 -13.98
N MET A 105 17.78 -8.00 -13.09
CA MET A 105 18.42 -8.47 -11.85
C MET A 105 17.42 -9.23 -10.95
N TRP A 106 16.22 -8.71 -10.78
CA TRP A 106 15.22 -9.33 -9.93
C TRP A 106 14.68 -10.63 -10.54
N LYS A 107 14.45 -10.67 -11.84
CA LYS A 107 13.99 -11.89 -12.53
C LYS A 107 15.04 -12.99 -12.54
N GLU A 108 16.32 -12.65 -12.73
CA GLU A 108 17.43 -13.59 -12.63
C GLU A 108 17.58 -14.16 -11.19
N ALA A 109 17.22 -13.39 -10.18
CA ALA A 109 17.16 -13.83 -8.77
C ALA A 109 15.88 -14.61 -8.41
N GLY A 110 14.96 -14.80 -9.37
CA GLY A 110 13.69 -15.50 -9.15
C GLY A 110 12.68 -14.71 -8.29
N ILE A 111 12.80 -13.38 -8.27
CA ILE A 111 11.89 -12.50 -7.53
C ILE A 111 10.61 -12.28 -8.34
N ILE A 112 9.48 -12.38 -7.67
CA ILE A 112 8.16 -11.99 -8.18
C ILE A 112 8.04 -10.46 -8.08
N VAL A 113 7.78 -9.80 -9.20
CA VAL A 113 7.75 -8.32 -9.28
C VAL A 113 6.33 -7.85 -9.57
N ILE A 114 5.80 -7.02 -8.66
CA ILE A 114 4.41 -6.54 -8.68
C ILE A 114 4.39 -5.01 -8.57
N PRO A 115 4.45 -4.27 -9.69
CA PRO A 115 4.39 -2.82 -9.68
C PRO A 115 2.99 -2.28 -9.34
N VAL A 116 2.95 -1.16 -8.61
CA VAL A 116 1.72 -0.37 -8.41
C VAL A 116 1.51 0.56 -9.59
N VAL A 117 0.30 0.56 -10.15
CA VAL A 117 -0.08 1.32 -11.33
C VAL A 117 -1.37 2.10 -11.09
N ALA A 118 -1.44 3.32 -11.63
CA ALA A 118 -2.61 4.19 -11.53
C ALA A 118 -3.29 4.42 -12.91
N SER A 119 -2.88 3.67 -13.94
CA SER A 119 -3.48 3.77 -15.29
C SER A 119 -3.30 2.49 -16.08
N VAL A 120 -4.17 2.30 -17.07
CA VAL A 120 -4.09 1.21 -18.06
C VAL A 120 -2.79 1.25 -18.86
N ALA A 121 -2.36 2.44 -19.25
CA ALA A 121 -1.12 2.60 -20.01
C ALA A 121 0.10 2.10 -19.23
N LEU A 122 0.15 2.42 -17.93
CA LEU A 122 1.21 1.96 -17.04
C LEU A 122 1.13 0.45 -16.80
N ALA A 123 -0.08 -0.11 -16.62
CA ALA A 123 -0.27 -1.56 -16.47
C ALA A 123 0.29 -2.34 -17.66
N LYS A 124 -0.06 -1.92 -18.88
CA LYS A 124 0.48 -2.51 -20.13
C LYS A 124 2.00 -2.36 -20.24
N LEU A 125 2.55 -1.24 -19.79
CA LEU A 125 4.00 -1.04 -19.77
C LEU A 125 4.69 -2.00 -18.81
N MET A 126 4.13 -2.19 -17.62
CA MET A 126 4.66 -3.13 -16.62
C MET A 126 4.60 -4.57 -17.10
N GLU A 127 3.48 -5.01 -17.66
CA GLU A 127 3.35 -6.35 -18.24
C GLU A 127 4.40 -6.60 -19.32
N ARG A 128 4.57 -5.68 -20.28
CA ARG A 128 5.61 -5.78 -21.32
C ARG A 128 7.02 -5.78 -20.76
N GLY A 129 7.21 -5.12 -19.61
CA GLY A 129 8.47 -5.09 -18.85
C GLY A 129 8.77 -6.37 -18.07
N GLY A 130 7.85 -7.36 -18.05
CA GLY A 130 8.02 -8.65 -17.38
C GLY A 130 7.53 -8.70 -15.95
N ALA A 131 6.63 -7.80 -15.53
CA ALA A 131 5.94 -7.90 -14.26
C ALA A 131 5.11 -9.19 -14.17
N ASP A 132 5.05 -9.79 -12.98
CA ASP A 132 4.29 -11.04 -12.74
C ASP A 132 2.82 -10.76 -12.42
N ALA A 133 2.53 -9.60 -11.85
CA ALA A 133 1.20 -9.07 -11.58
C ALA A 133 1.29 -7.54 -11.49
N VAL A 134 0.15 -6.85 -11.37
CA VAL A 134 0.09 -5.41 -11.09
C VAL A 134 -0.88 -5.11 -9.97
N VAL A 135 -0.58 -4.09 -9.18
CA VAL A 135 -1.54 -3.48 -8.24
C VAL A 135 -2.18 -2.28 -8.93
N ALA A 136 -3.45 -2.37 -9.28
CA ALA A 136 -4.24 -1.25 -9.79
C ALA A 136 -4.76 -0.42 -8.61
N GLU A 137 -4.13 0.74 -8.38
CA GLU A 137 -4.42 1.57 -7.22
C GLU A 137 -5.27 2.79 -7.58
N GLY A 138 -6.49 2.82 -7.07
CA GLY A 138 -7.41 3.92 -7.27
C GLY A 138 -7.14 5.12 -6.37
N THR A 139 -7.70 6.26 -6.75
CA THR A 139 -7.54 7.57 -6.07
C THR A 139 -8.05 7.59 -4.63
N GLU A 140 -8.82 6.61 -4.20
CA GLU A 140 -9.31 6.47 -2.82
C GLU A 140 -8.22 6.08 -1.82
N SER A 141 -7.04 5.66 -2.30
CA SER A 141 -5.91 5.27 -1.45
C SER A 141 -5.35 6.44 -0.64
N GLY A 142 -4.58 6.14 0.40
CA GLY A 142 -3.80 7.11 1.17
C GLY A 142 -2.40 7.28 0.58
N GLY A 143 -1.76 8.41 0.85
CA GLY A 143 -0.46 8.76 0.29
C GLY A 143 -0.55 9.26 -1.14
N HIS A 144 0.44 8.96 -1.97
CA HIS A 144 0.45 9.36 -3.39
C HIS A 144 -0.67 8.66 -4.15
N ILE A 145 -1.44 9.40 -4.93
CA ILE A 145 -2.61 8.90 -5.63
C ILE A 145 -2.61 9.25 -7.12
N GLY A 146 -3.27 8.40 -7.92
CA GLY A 146 -3.69 8.75 -9.27
C GLY A 146 -5.05 9.44 -9.30
N GLU A 147 -5.65 9.59 -10.49
CA GLU A 147 -6.92 10.30 -10.67
C GLU A 147 -8.13 9.34 -10.77
N ALA A 148 -7.94 8.14 -11.34
CA ALA A 148 -9.04 7.19 -11.54
C ALA A 148 -9.45 6.52 -10.21
N THR A 149 -10.76 6.32 -10.03
CA THR A 149 -11.28 5.57 -8.88
C THR A 149 -11.11 4.06 -9.07
N THR A 150 -11.03 3.31 -7.97
CA THR A 150 -10.86 1.85 -7.98
C THR A 150 -11.96 1.15 -8.79
N MET A 151 -13.21 1.60 -8.65
CA MET A 151 -14.38 1.06 -9.38
C MET A 151 -14.23 1.13 -10.90
N THR A 152 -13.54 2.13 -11.43
CA THR A 152 -13.37 2.34 -12.87
C THR A 152 -12.00 1.91 -13.38
N LEU A 153 -10.94 2.06 -12.57
CA LEU A 153 -9.58 1.64 -12.92
C LEU A 153 -9.45 0.12 -12.99
N GLY A 154 -9.98 -0.57 -11.96
CA GLY A 154 -9.83 -2.02 -11.81
C GLY A 154 -10.24 -2.79 -13.08
N PRO A 155 -11.52 -2.74 -13.50
CA PRO A 155 -11.97 -3.49 -14.68
C PRO A 155 -11.24 -3.08 -15.98
N GLN A 156 -10.90 -1.79 -16.15
CA GLN A 156 -10.13 -1.36 -17.31
C GLN A 156 -8.71 -1.97 -17.35
N VAL A 157 -8.07 -2.13 -16.20
CA VAL A 157 -6.76 -2.79 -16.10
C VAL A 157 -6.91 -4.28 -16.33
N VAL A 158 -7.92 -4.94 -15.73
CA VAL A 158 -8.23 -6.36 -15.92
C VAL A 158 -8.42 -6.70 -17.39
N ASP A 159 -9.20 -5.89 -18.12
CA ASP A 159 -9.46 -6.09 -19.54
C ASP A 159 -8.23 -5.83 -20.44
N ALA A 160 -7.24 -5.12 -19.91
CA ALA A 160 -6.11 -4.61 -20.71
C ALA A 160 -4.82 -5.43 -20.62
N VAL A 161 -4.68 -6.28 -19.57
CA VAL A 161 -3.49 -7.11 -19.33
C VAL A 161 -3.85 -8.57 -19.11
N SER A 162 -2.92 -9.49 -19.35
CA SER A 162 -3.10 -10.93 -19.14
C SER A 162 -2.58 -11.41 -17.78
N ILE A 163 -1.70 -10.64 -17.16
CA ILE A 163 -1.17 -10.91 -15.83
C ILE A 163 -2.22 -10.61 -14.75
N PRO A 164 -2.14 -11.28 -13.57
CA PRO A 164 -3.09 -11.05 -12.48
C PRO A 164 -3.13 -9.58 -12.02
N VAL A 165 -4.33 -9.11 -11.68
CA VAL A 165 -4.56 -7.74 -11.18
C VAL A 165 -4.96 -7.79 -9.72
N ILE A 166 -4.31 -6.98 -8.89
CA ILE A 166 -4.59 -6.77 -7.48
C ILE A 166 -5.26 -5.40 -7.35
N ALA A 167 -6.45 -5.33 -6.79
CA ALA A 167 -7.13 -4.05 -6.56
C ALA A 167 -6.64 -3.38 -5.29
N ALA A 168 -6.40 -2.06 -5.34
CA ALA A 168 -6.01 -1.25 -4.19
C ALA A 168 -6.72 0.10 -4.20
N GLY A 169 -6.88 0.69 -3.01
CA GLY A 169 -7.62 1.92 -2.81
C GLY A 169 -9.11 1.67 -2.57
N GLY A 170 -9.69 2.32 -1.57
CA GLY A 170 -11.11 2.20 -1.25
C GLY A 170 -11.55 0.85 -0.65
N ILE A 171 -10.63 -0.03 -0.28
CA ILE A 171 -10.91 -1.36 0.27
C ILE A 171 -10.55 -1.40 1.75
N GLY A 172 -11.52 -1.71 2.63
CA GLY A 172 -11.32 -1.70 4.07
C GLY A 172 -11.99 -2.86 4.82
N ASP A 173 -12.87 -3.62 4.15
CA ASP A 173 -13.59 -4.78 4.70
C ASP A 173 -13.92 -5.79 3.61
N GLY A 174 -14.63 -6.88 3.98
CA GLY A 174 -15.00 -7.94 3.04
C GLY A 174 -15.95 -7.52 1.93
N ARG A 175 -16.70 -6.42 2.09
CA ARG A 175 -17.54 -5.85 1.00
C ARG A 175 -16.67 -5.33 -0.13
N GLY A 176 -15.59 -4.61 0.24
CA GLY A 176 -14.62 -4.11 -0.73
C GLY A 176 -13.85 -5.24 -1.42
N ILE A 177 -13.51 -6.31 -0.69
CA ILE A 177 -12.89 -7.51 -1.26
C ILE A 177 -13.85 -8.15 -2.29
N ALA A 178 -15.09 -8.42 -1.90
CA ALA A 178 -16.08 -9.03 -2.80
C ALA A 178 -16.29 -8.17 -4.06
N ALA A 179 -16.44 -6.85 -3.91
CA ALA A 179 -16.56 -5.92 -5.03
C ALA A 179 -15.35 -5.97 -5.98
N ALA A 180 -14.12 -5.98 -5.43
CA ALA A 180 -12.90 -6.07 -6.22
C ALA A 180 -12.85 -7.37 -7.06
N PHE A 181 -13.25 -8.50 -6.45
CA PHE A 181 -13.32 -9.79 -7.16
C PHE A 181 -14.40 -9.78 -8.25
N MET A 182 -15.56 -9.18 -8.00
CA MET A 182 -16.61 -9.02 -9.02
C MET A 182 -16.17 -8.13 -10.19
N LEU A 183 -15.22 -7.23 -9.96
CA LEU A 183 -14.59 -6.40 -10.98
C LEU A 183 -13.39 -7.08 -11.68
N GLY A 184 -13.11 -8.36 -11.36
CA GLY A 184 -12.10 -9.17 -12.00
C GLY A 184 -10.71 -9.16 -11.34
N ALA A 185 -10.54 -8.51 -10.18
CA ALA A 185 -9.31 -8.62 -9.42
C ALA A 185 -9.14 -10.02 -8.79
N GLU A 186 -7.88 -10.44 -8.58
CA GLU A 186 -7.54 -11.75 -8.02
C GLU A 186 -6.94 -11.65 -6.60
N ALA A 187 -6.74 -10.46 -6.13
CA ALA A 187 -6.36 -10.13 -4.75
C ALA A 187 -6.65 -8.67 -4.48
N VAL A 188 -6.51 -8.27 -3.22
CA VAL A 188 -6.60 -6.87 -2.80
C VAL A 188 -5.35 -6.45 -2.05
N GLN A 189 -4.98 -5.16 -2.19
CA GLN A 189 -3.97 -4.53 -1.37
C GLN A 189 -4.61 -3.45 -0.50
N MET A 190 -4.32 -3.45 0.79
CA MET A 190 -4.86 -2.51 1.76
C MET A 190 -3.74 -1.87 2.58
N GLY A 191 -3.82 -0.55 2.79
CA GLY A 191 -2.92 0.18 3.68
C GLY A 191 -3.62 0.60 4.97
N THR A 192 -4.52 1.56 4.89
CA THR A 192 -5.16 2.24 6.03
C THR A 192 -5.77 1.28 7.05
N ARG A 193 -6.35 0.16 6.60
CA ARG A 193 -6.91 -0.85 7.49
C ARG A 193 -5.85 -1.46 8.41
N PHE A 194 -4.65 -1.72 7.88
CA PHE A 194 -3.54 -2.30 8.64
C PHE A 194 -2.76 -1.28 9.48
N VAL A 195 -2.88 0.03 9.22
CA VAL A 195 -2.28 1.06 10.09
C VAL A 195 -2.78 0.95 11.52
N VAL A 196 -4.04 0.55 11.72
CA VAL A 196 -4.66 0.39 13.04
C VAL A 196 -4.55 -1.03 13.61
N ALA A 197 -3.70 -1.88 13.03
CA ALA A 197 -3.43 -3.19 13.61
C ALA A 197 -2.76 -3.06 14.99
N LYS A 198 -3.04 -4.00 15.90
CA LYS A 198 -2.37 -4.05 17.20
C LYS A 198 -0.85 -4.22 17.05
N GLU A 199 -0.42 -4.96 16.02
CA GLU A 199 0.98 -5.21 15.70
C GLU A 199 1.67 -4.02 15.00
N SER A 200 0.90 -3.02 14.54
CA SER A 200 1.46 -1.81 13.95
C SER A 200 2.11 -0.93 15.02
N ILE A 201 3.35 -0.50 14.76
CA ILE A 201 4.13 0.36 15.67
C ILE A 201 3.71 1.83 15.63
N VAL A 202 2.74 2.16 14.81
CA VAL A 202 2.24 3.54 14.66
C VAL A 202 1.72 4.07 15.99
N HIS A 203 2.08 5.31 16.31
CA HIS A 203 1.67 5.97 17.55
C HIS A 203 0.13 5.95 17.72
N GLU A 204 -0.32 5.75 18.95
CA GLU A 204 -1.75 5.60 19.26
C GLU A 204 -2.61 6.78 18.78
N ASN A 205 -2.11 8.01 18.87
CA ASN A 205 -2.82 9.19 18.36
C ASN A 205 -3.17 9.06 16.87
N TYR A 206 -2.27 8.48 16.08
CA TYR A 206 -2.52 8.28 14.64
C TYR A 206 -3.60 7.21 14.42
N LYS A 207 -3.50 6.06 15.12
CA LYS A 207 -4.52 5.01 15.07
C LYS A 207 -5.90 5.57 15.46
N GLN A 208 -5.96 6.30 16.56
CA GLN A 208 -7.21 6.93 17.03
C GLN A 208 -7.73 7.99 16.06
N ARG A 209 -6.84 8.71 15.36
CA ARG A 209 -7.26 9.68 14.33
C ARG A 209 -7.94 8.99 13.15
N ILE A 210 -7.48 7.78 12.77
CA ILE A 210 -8.13 6.96 11.75
C ILE A 210 -9.46 6.41 12.27
N ILE A 211 -9.48 5.78 13.45
CA ILE A 211 -10.70 5.15 14.03
C ILE A 211 -11.84 6.16 14.22
N LYS A 212 -11.52 7.42 14.50
CA LYS A 212 -12.48 8.50 14.67
C LYS A 212 -12.81 9.26 13.39
N ALA A 213 -12.18 8.88 12.26
CA ALA A 213 -12.39 9.56 10.99
C ALA A 213 -13.81 9.35 10.46
N LYS A 214 -14.34 10.39 9.84
CA LYS A 214 -15.60 10.38 9.12
C LYS A 214 -15.35 10.35 7.61
N ASP A 215 -16.39 10.11 6.85
CA ASP A 215 -16.41 10.12 5.39
C ASP A 215 -15.82 11.41 4.75
N ILE A 216 -16.02 12.55 5.42
CA ILE A 216 -15.55 13.87 4.96
C ILE A 216 -14.14 14.26 5.43
N ASP A 217 -13.47 13.44 6.23
CA ASP A 217 -12.19 13.81 6.85
C ASP A 217 -10.97 13.65 5.93
N SER A 218 -11.17 13.13 4.73
CA SER A 218 -10.10 13.02 3.72
C SER A 218 -9.83 14.37 3.05
N ALA A 219 -8.56 14.65 2.78
CA ALA A 219 -8.10 15.80 2.00
C ALA A 219 -6.94 15.39 1.08
N VAL A 220 -6.78 16.09 -0.04
CA VAL A 220 -5.66 15.91 -0.97
C VAL A 220 -4.87 17.20 -1.01
N THR A 221 -3.55 17.10 -0.92
CA THR A 221 -2.57 18.17 -1.08
C THR A 221 -1.76 17.95 -2.36
N GLY A 222 -1.13 18.97 -2.91
CA GLY A 222 -0.17 18.86 -4.02
C GLY A 222 -0.77 18.60 -5.40
N ARG A 223 -2.07 18.79 -5.58
CA ARG A 223 -2.75 18.51 -6.85
C ARG A 223 -2.31 19.42 -7.97
N THR A 224 -2.16 20.70 -7.71
CA THR A 224 -1.78 21.72 -8.72
C THR A 224 -0.34 21.53 -9.20
N HIS A 225 0.50 20.91 -8.40
CA HIS A 225 1.89 20.60 -8.73
C HIS A 225 2.12 19.21 -9.31
N GLY A 226 1.04 18.41 -9.51
CA GLY A 226 1.14 17.05 -10.08
C GLY A 226 1.64 15.99 -9.10
N HIS A 227 1.67 16.28 -7.80
CA HIS A 227 2.08 15.35 -6.74
C HIS A 227 0.96 15.19 -5.69
N PRO A 228 -0.23 14.70 -6.09
CA PRO A 228 -1.35 14.59 -5.16
C PRO A 228 -1.09 13.56 -4.07
N VAL A 229 -1.28 13.97 -2.81
CA VAL A 229 -1.14 13.12 -1.62
C VAL A 229 -2.41 13.18 -0.79
N ARG A 230 -3.02 12.01 -0.52
CA ARG A 230 -4.21 11.91 0.32
C ARG A 230 -3.85 11.69 1.78
N CYS A 231 -4.42 12.54 2.64
CA CYS A 231 -4.26 12.53 4.09
C CYS A 231 -5.60 12.71 4.80
N LEU A 232 -5.65 12.48 6.10
CA LEU A 232 -6.73 13.01 6.93
C LEU A 232 -6.53 14.51 7.17
N ARG A 233 -7.63 15.25 7.09
CA ARG A 233 -7.68 16.71 7.25
C ARG A 233 -7.22 17.13 8.65
N ASN A 234 -6.23 18.00 8.72
CA ASN A 234 -5.71 18.58 9.95
C ASN A 234 -5.17 20.02 9.71
N GLN A 235 -4.41 20.57 10.63
CA GLN A 235 -3.84 21.92 10.48
C GLN A 235 -2.82 21.98 9.32
N MET A 236 -1.95 20.96 9.23
CA MET A 236 -0.95 20.89 8.15
C MET A 236 -1.61 20.88 6.77
N THR A 237 -2.60 20.02 6.54
CA THR A 237 -3.28 19.94 5.22
C THR A 237 -4.02 21.20 4.85
N ARG A 238 -4.60 21.93 5.84
CA ARG A 238 -5.26 23.22 5.60
C ARG A 238 -4.26 24.29 5.22
N GLU A 239 -3.14 24.35 5.93
CA GLU A 239 -2.07 25.31 5.64
C GLU A 239 -1.44 25.03 4.28
N TYR A 240 -1.15 23.76 3.97
CA TYR A 240 -0.63 23.37 2.66
C TYR A 240 -1.57 23.84 1.53
N ASN A 241 -2.87 23.47 1.62
CA ASN A 241 -3.84 23.81 0.57
C ASN A 241 -4.07 25.34 0.46
N ARG A 242 -3.98 26.08 1.58
CA ARG A 242 -4.03 27.54 1.57
C ARG A 242 -2.86 28.14 0.79
N LEU A 243 -1.64 27.70 1.09
CA LEU A 243 -0.42 28.19 0.42
C LEU A 243 -0.35 27.75 -1.04
N GLU A 244 -0.83 26.53 -1.36
CA GLU A 244 -0.96 26.04 -2.73
C GLU A 244 -1.92 26.94 -3.54
N ALA A 245 -3.04 27.33 -2.96
CA ALA A 245 -4.00 28.24 -3.59
C ALA A 245 -3.46 29.68 -3.75
N GLU A 246 -2.51 30.11 -2.92
CA GLU A 246 -1.79 31.39 -3.04
C GLU A 246 -0.67 31.33 -4.07
N GLY A 247 -0.44 30.20 -4.74
CA GLY A 247 0.54 30.04 -5.80
C GLY A 247 1.98 29.84 -5.31
N LYS A 248 2.17 29.32 -4.09
CA LYS A 248 3.50 28.95 -3.60
C LYS A 248 4.11 27.84 -4.46
N SER A 249 5.44 27.88 -4.64
CA SER A 249 6.17 26.90 -5.43
C SER A 249 6.14 25.50 -4.78
N PHE A 250 6.40 24.47 -5.60
CA PHE A 250 6.48 23.09 -5.09
C PHE A 250 7.54 22.96 -4.00
N GLU A 251 8.71 23.57 -4.16
CA GLU A 251 9.80 23.51 -3.20
C GLU A 251 9.43 24.13 -1.85
N GLU A 252 8.71 25.27 -1.86
CA GLU A 252 8.22 25.91 -0.64
C GLU A 252 7.23 25.00 0.11
N LEU A 253 6.35 24.32 -0.64
CA LEU A 253 5.34 23.41 -0.07
C LEU A 253 5.95 22.07 0.38
N GLU A 254 6.95 21.55 -0.35
CA GLU A 254 7.68 20.33 0.04
C GLU A 254 8.38 20.53 1.39
N TYR A 255 8.97 21.70 1.61
CA TYR A 255 9.61 22.04 2.88
C TYR A 255 8.65 21.94 4.08
N LEU A 256 7.37 22.29 3.90
CA LEU A 256 6.35 22.14 4.94
C LEU A 256 6.07 20.68 5.33
N THR A 257 6.24 19.76 4.40
CA THR A 257 5.90 18.34 4.61
C THR A 257 7.11 17.47 4.97
N LEU A 258 8.32 18.03 4.89
CA LEU A 258 9.54 17.28 5.17
C LEU A 258 9.57 16.76 6.60
N GLY A 259 9.64 15.43 6.75
CA GLY A 259 9.67 14.74 8.05
C GLY A 259 8.33 14.69 8.80
N THR A 260 7.28 15.33 8.31
CA THR A 260 5.98 15.41 9.01
C THR A 260 5.25 14.08 9.09
N LEU A 261 5.41 13.20 8.09
CA LEU A 261 4.90 11.84 8.16
C LEU A 261 5.55 11.06 9.32
N ARG A 262 6.86 11.14 9.44
CA ARG A 262 7.60 10.49 10.53
C ARG A 262 7.13 11.00 11.90
N LYS A 263 6.95 12.32 12.06
CA LYS A 263 6.40 12.90 13.30
C LYS A 263 5.02 12.36 13.62
N ALA A 264 4.13 12.28 12.64
CA ALA A 264 2.80 11.71 12.86
C ALA A 264 2.87 10.24 13.28
N VAL A 265 3.69 9.42 12.61
CA VAL A 265 3.80 7.97 12.84
C VAL A 265 4.50 7.66 14.17
N GLN A 266 5.61 8.33 14.47
CA GLN A 266 6.47 7.99 15.61
C GLN A 266 6.18 8.83 16.87
N GLU A 267 5.85 10.11 16.70
CA GLU A 267 5.65 11.04 17.82
C GLU A 267 4.16 11.32 18.08
N GLY A 268 3.26 10.87 17.19
CA GLY A 268 1.82 11.05 17.34
C GLY A 268 1.34 12.48 17.08
N ASP A 269 2.13 13.33 16.41
CA ASP A 269 1.68 14.66 15.99
C ASP A 269 0.69 14.54 14.82
N THR A 270 -0.58 14.42 15.14
CA THR A 270 -1.67 14.36 14.16
C THR A 270 -2.23 15.74 13.79
N THR A 271 -1.70 16.80 14.38
CA THR A 271 -2.11 18.18 14.12
C THR A 271 -1.26 18.81 13.00
N ASN A 272 0.07 18.74 13.13
CA ASN A 272 1.01 19.31 12.18
C ASN A 272 1.72 18.23 11.34
N GLY A 273 1.58 16.97 11.69
CA GLY A 273 2.12 15.83 10.95
C GLY A 273 1.24 15.43 9.79
N THR A 274 1.82 14.73 8.81
CA THR A 274 1.10 14.16 7.67
C THR A 274 0.46 12.85 8.09
N VAL A 275 -0.86 12.80 8.20
CA VAL A 275 -1.64 11.60 8.54
C VAL A 275 -2.14 10.96 7.24
N MET A 276 -1.27 10.21 6.54
CA MET A 276 -1.66 9.52 5.29
C MET A 276 -2.69 8.43 5.60
N ALA A 277 -3.86 8.54 4.98
CA ALA A 277 -4.92 7.53 5.06
C ALA A 277 -5.86 7.68 3.86
N GLY A 278 -6.36 6.55 3.37
CA GLY A 278 -7.35 6.50 2.31
C GLY A 278 -8.76 6.89 2.77
N GLN A 279 -9.66 7.04 1.83
CA GLN A 279 -11.07 7.41 2.11
C GLN A 279 -11.77 6.36 2.98
N ILE A 280 -11.29 5.10 2.97
CA ILE A 280 -11.84 4.03 3.82
C ILE A 280 -11.60 4.24 5.32
N ALA A 281 -10.85 5.27 5.71
CA ALA A 281 -10.69 5.59 7.14
C ALA A 281 -12.03 5.70 7.86
N GLY A 282 -13.06 6.24 7.20
CA GLY A 282 -14.43 6.28 7.74
C GLY A 282 -15.12 4.93 7.97
N LEU A 283 -14.56 3.83 7.44
CA LEU A 283 -15.04 2.46 7.68
C LEU A 283 -14.23 1.73 8.78
N VAL A 284 -13.12 2.31 9.22
CA VAL A 284 -12.23 1.71 10.22
C VAL A 284 -12.66 2.16 11.61
N THR A 285 -13.32 1.30 12.36
CA THR A 285 -13.97 1.66 13.63
C THR A 285 -13.33 1.04 14.87
N LYS A 286 -12.37 0.13 14.70
CA LYS A 286 -11.75 -0.61 15.81
C LYS A 286 -10.33 -1.05 15.50
N GLU A 287 -9.53 -1.17 16.54
CA GLU A 287 -8.23 -1.84 16.51
C GLU A 287 -8.41 -3.34 16.69
N GLN A 288 -7.67 -4.14 15.91
CA GLN A 288 -7.68 -5.60 15.94
C GLN A 288 -6.28 -6.13 15.64
N THR A 289 -6.01 -7.40 15.95
CA THR A 289 -4.84 -8.08 15.41
C THR A 289 -4.96 -8.29 13.90
N CYS A 290 -3.84 -8.47 13.21
CA CYS A 290 -3.85 -8.79 11.77
C CYS A 290 -4.67 -10.06 11.48
N LYS A 291 -4.58 -11.06 12.36
CA LYS A 291 -5.35 -12.30 12.23
C LYS A 291 -6.86 -12.06 12.34
N GLU A 292 -7.31 -11.35 13.39
CA GLU A 292 -8.72 -11.00 13.57
C GLU A 292 -9.27 -10.20 12.38
N MET A 293 -8.47 -9.26 11.84
CA MET A 293 -8.86 -8.46 10.67
C MET A 293 -9.04 -9.31 9.42
N ILE A 294 -8.06 -10.15 9.11
CA ILE A 294 -8.06 -10.96 7.90
C ILE A 294 -9.19 -11.99 7.97
N ASP A 295 -9.38 -12.66 9.10
CA ASP A 295 -10.46 -13.63 9.27
C ASP A 295 -11.84 -12.99 9.10
N GLU A 296 -12.07 -11.84 9.76
CA GLU A 296 -13.34 -11.11 9.65
C GLU A 296 -13.63 -10.66 8.21
N MET A 297 -12.62 -10.12 7.53
CA MET A 297 -12.77 -9.66 6.14
C MET A 297 -13.03 -10.83 5.19
N MET A 298 -12.34 -11.93 5.35
CA MET A 298 -12.52 -13.10 4.49
C MET A 298 -13.87 -13.78 4.72
N GLU A 299 -14.29 -13.93 5.98
CA GLU A 299 -15.63 -14.47 6.30
C GLU A 299 -16.73 -13.62 5.67
N GLN A 300 -16.61 -12.30 5.75
CA GLN A 300 -17.58 -11.37 5.14
C GLN A 300 -17.56 -11.48 3.60
N ALA A 301 -16.38 -11.52 2.98
CA ALA A 301 -16.24 -11.63 1.54
C ALA A 301 -16.79 -12.95 1.01
N ASP A 302 -16.50 -14.08 1.66
CA ASP A 302 -16.99 -15.40 1.27
C ASP A 302 -18.51 -15.49 1.34
N LYS A 303 -19.15 -14.90 2.36
CA LYS A 303 -20.62 -14.82 2.45
C LYS A 303 -21.23 -14.05 1.28
N LEU A 304 -20.62 -12.94 0.89
CA LEU A 304 -21.11 -12.11 -0.21
C LEU A 304 -20.93 -12.79 -1.57
N LEU A 305 -19.78 -13.34 -1.83
CA LEU A 305 -19.46 -14.04 -3.09
C LEU A 305 -20.26 -15.34 -3.23
N GLY A 306 -20.43 -16.11 -2.15
CA GLY A 306 -21.27 -17.32 -2.14
C GLY A 306 -22.76 -17.01 -2.37
N GLY A 307 -23.24 -15.85 -1.96
CA GLY A 307 -24.62 -15.39 -2.21
C GLY A 307 -24.90 -14.97 -3.65
N CYS A 308 -23.85 -14.55 -4.39
CA CYS A 308 -23.97 -14.16 -5.81
C CYS A 308 -23.96 -15.35 -6.77
N GLN A 309 -23.69 -16.57 -6.29
CA GLN A 309 -23.69 -17.80 -7.09
C GLN A 309 -25.04 -18.52 -7.13
N LYS A 310 -26.07 -17.95 -6.53
CA LYS A 310 -27.45 -18.38 -6.60
C LYS A 310 -28.22 -17.53 -7.59
#